data_01772c238a9bae6b1aaf8954611db7ca
#
_entry.id   01772c238a9bae6b1aaf8954611db7ca
#
_cell.length_a   1.000
_cell.length_b   1.000
_cell.length_c   1.000
_cell.angle_alpha   90.00
_cell.angle_beta   90.00
_cell.angle_gamma   90.00
#
_symmetry.space_group_name_H-M   'P 1'
#
loop_
_entity.id
_entity.type
_entity.pdbx_description
1 polymer ?
#
loop_
_entity_poly.entity_id
_entity_poly.type
_entity_poly.pdbx_seq_one_letter_code
_entity_poly.pdbx_strand_id
1 'polypeptide(L)'
;MASRIESDSFGKIKVPGDKYWGAQTERSLKYFKIGKILVPLEIIRAIAIVKKAAAIVNFKFKSLDKKISQAIIKASDEVIKGKFDNHFPLKVWQTGSGTQTNMNVNEVISNRAIEILGGKIGSKKPVHPNDHVNKSQSTNDTYPSAIHIAVAIDVKERLLPSLKLLEKELAVKVTKFKNIVKIGRTHLQDATPLTLGQQFSGYHMQIKNCIKRIEIALKEMYFLAQGGTAVGTGINTKKGFDKKIALEIKKITKLPFRTAPNKFEALASHEPIVNLSGAFNTLAVAMMKISNDIRFLGSGPRAGYAELILPENEPGSSIMPGKVNPTQCEAVTMVCTRVIGNHTTITIAASNGHFELNVFKPVIGHSMIQSIELLSDSIECFVKYCLKGLKADTKRISQLLNSSLMLVTALAPKIGYDNASMIAKKAHKNGTSLKEEALKSGLVNEKEYDRLINPKKMTHPN
;
A
#
# COMPACT_ATOMS: atom_id res chain seq x y z
N MET A 1 29.62 26.76 -9.38
CA MET A 1 29.12 26.87 -8.00
C MET A 1 30.29 26.76 -7.04
N ALA A 2 30.26 27.50 -5.93
CA ALA A 2 31.30 27.38 -4.90
C ALA A 2 31.33 25.95 -4.35
N SER A 3 32.52 25.43 -4.07
CA SER A 3 32.68 24.10 -3.46
C SER A 3 33.51 24.23 -2.17
N ARG A 4 33.28 23.32 -1.25
CA ARG A 4 34.09 23.17 -0.04
C ARG A 4 34.80 21.81 -0.06
N ILE A 5 35.89 21.73 0.68
CA ILE A 5 36.60 20.45 0.87
C ILE A 5 36.17 19.85 2.19
N GLU A 6 35.68 18.65 2.18
CA GLU A 6 35.43 17.82 3.36
C GLU A 6 36.33 16.57 3.34
N SER A 7 36.35 15.84 4.44
CA SER A 7 37.17 14.64 4.56
C SER A 7 36.42 13.54 5.31
N ASP A 8 36.72 12.31 5.00
CA ASP A 8 36.37 11.11 5.76
C ASP A 8 37.63 10.22 5.94
N SER A 9 37.49 8.99 6.38
CA SER A 9 38.59 8.05 6.56
C SER A 9 39.34 7.70 5.27
N PHE A 10 38.76 7.99 4.10
CA PHE A 10 39.36 7.76 2.78
C PHE A 10 39.98 9.03 2.17
N GLY A 11 40.05 10.14 2.95
CA GLY A 11 40.74 11.37 2.55
C GLY A 11 39.76 12.49 2.12
N LYS A 12 40.32 13.52 1.47
CA LYS A 12 39.62 14.73 1.08
C LYS A 12 38.77 14.53 -0.20
N ILE A 13 37.62 15.22 -0.25
CA ILE A 13 36.74 15.27 -1.43
C ILE A 13 36.09 16.64 -1.53
N LYS A 14 35.81 17.10 -2.75
CA LYS A 14 35.06 18.33 -3.00
C LYS A 14 33.57 18.07 -2.86
N VAL A 15 32.87 18.92 -2.11
CA VAL A 15 31.41 18.88 -1.89
C VAL A 15 30.83 20.22 -2.34
N PRO A 16 29.67 20.29 -3.03
CA PRO A 16 29.03 21.55 -3.39
C PRO A 16 28.78 22.43 -2.17
N GLY A 17 29.08 23.73 -2.29
CA GLY A 17 29.06 24.65 -1.15
C GLY A 17 27.68 24.91 -0.58
N ASP A 18 26.64 24.79 -1.40
CA ASP A 18 25.24 25.00 -1.06
C ASP A 18 24.56 23.76 -0.41
N LYS A 19 25.25 22.62 -0.35
CA LYS A 19 24.69 21.36 0.14
C LYS A 19 25.08 21.08 1.59
N TYR A 20 24.14 20.51 2.37
CA TYR A 20 24.39 20.10 3.74
C TYR A 20 24.98 18.70 3.87
N TRP A 21 24.95 17.87 2.80
CA TRP A 21 25.66 16.57 2.85
C TRP A 21 27.17 16.74 2.88
N GLY A 22 27.89 15.71 3.26
CA GLY A 22 29.33 15.72 3.43
C GLY A 22 30.06 14.74 2.52
N ALA A 23 31.27 14.36 2.95
CA ALA A 23 32.21 13.55 2.18
C ALA A 23 31.68 12.16 1.83
N GLN A 24 31.02 11.46 2.76
CA GLN A 24 30.54 10.10 2.51
C GLN A 24 29.39 10.07 1.49
N THR A 25 28.46 11.03 1.57
CA THR A 25 27.41 11.18 0.58
C THR A 25 27.99 11.48 -0.80
N GLU A 26 28.95 12.39 -0.90
CA GLU A 26 29.60 12.74 -2.18
C GLU A 26 30.33 11.54 -2.80
N ARG A 27 30.96 10.68 -1.99
CA ARG A 27 31.54 9.42 -2.49
C ARG A 27 30.47 8.48 -3.01
N SER A 28 29.35 8.36 -2.32
CA SER A 28 28.24 7.51 -2.77
C SER A 28 27.71 7.98 -4.13
N LEU A 29 27.54 9.28 -4.32
CA LEU A 29 27.13 9.86 -5.61
C LEU A 29 28.11 9.56 -6.74
N LYS A 30 29.41 9.48 -6.41
CA LYS A 30 30.45 9.15 -7.39
C LYS A 30 30.41 7.68 -7.81
N TYR A 31 30.24 6.75 -6.86
CA TYR A 31 30.43 5.31 -7.09
C TYR A 31 29.12 4.55 -7.38
N PHE A 32 27.95 5.06 -6.96
CA PHE A 32 26.65 4.36 -7.12
C PHE A 32 25.71 5.09 -8.09
N LYS A 33 26.13 5.22 -9.37
CA LYS A 33 25.34 5.85 -10.43
C LYS A 33 24.37 4.86 -11.10
N ILE A 34 23.64 4.08 -10.29
CA ILE A 34 22.76 3.02 -10.75
C ILE A 34 21.30 3.51 -10.75
N GLY A 35 20.66 3.50 -11.92
CA GLY A 35 19.25 3.87 -12.05
C GLY A 35 18.94 5.33 -11.67
N LYS A 36 17.65 5.64 -11.53
CA LYS A 36 17.16 7.00 -11.21
C LYS A 36 16.39 7.07 -9.88
N ILE A 37 16.00 5.92 -9.32
CA ILE A 37 15.14 5.84 -8.13
C ILE A 37 15.94 6.28 -6.91
N LEU A 38 15.45 7.31 -6.21
CA LEU A 38 16.02 7.81 -4.97
C LEU A 38 15.47 7.04 -3.77
N VAL A 39 16.19 7.09 -2.65
CA VAL A 39 15.69 6.61 -1.36
C VAL A 39 14.44 7.42 -0.98
N PRO A 40 13.33 6.78 -0.60
CA PRO A 40 12.11 7.47 -0.19
C PRO A 40 12.34 8.46 0.95
N LEU A 41 11.75 9.64 0.85
CA LEU A 41 11.87 10.68 1.88
C LEU A 41 11.24 10.25 3.22
N GLU A 42 10.28 9.36 3.20
CA GLU A 42 9.67 8.74 4.38
C GLU A 42 10.73 8.01 5.22
N ILE A 43 11.63 7.28 4.58
CA ILE A 43 12.76 6.60 5.25
C ILE A 43 13.76 7.64 5.81
N ILE A 44 14.06 8.68 5.04
CA ILE A 44 14.91 9.79 5.49
C ILE A 44 14.34 10.45 6.76
N ARG A 45 13.06 10.78 6.74
CA ARG A 45 12.35 11.38 7.89
C ARG A 45 12.33 10.43 9.08
N ALA A 46 12.14 9.14 8.85
CA ALA A 46 12.20 8.12 9.90
C ALA A 46 13.58 8.00 10.53
N ILE A 47 14.66 8.05 9.72
CA ILE A 47 16.05 8.12 10.25
C ILE A 47 16.20 9.38 11.10
N ALA A 48 15.71 10.53 10.65
CA ALA A 48 15.79 11.79 11.43
C ALA A 48 14.99 11.69 12.75
N ILE A 49 13.87 10.98 12.80
CA ILE A 49 13.14 10.67 14.05
C ILE A 49 14.03 9.85 14.99
N VAL A 50 14.75 8.85 14.48
CA VAL A 50 15.70 8.06 15.28
C VAL A 50 16.82 8.96 15.81
N LYS A 51 17.41 9.87 14.97
CA LYS A 51 18.49 10.79 15.40
C LYS A 51 18.00 11.75 16.49
N LYS A 52 16.80 12.31 16.34
CA LYS A 52 16.17 13.14 17.37
C LYS A 52 16.01 12.38 18.69
N ALA A 53 15.42 11.19 18.65
CA ALA A 53 15.22 10.35 19.83
C ALA A 53 16.55 9.95 20.49
N ALA A 54 17.57 9.59 19.69
CA ALA A 54 18.89 9.27 20.18
C ALA A 54 19.59 10.47 20.89
N ALA A 55 19.49 11.66 20.32
CA ALA A 55 20.02 12.88 20.93
C ALA A 55 19.37 13.16 22.30
N ILE A 56 18.05 13.02 22.41
CA ILE A 56 17.30 13.17 23.67
C ILE A 56 17.77 12.16 24.71
N VAL A 57 17.88 10.88 24.32
CA VAL A 57 18.27 9.80 25.24
C VAL A 57 19.72 9.89 25.65
N ASN A 58 20.65 10.20 24.72
CA ASN A 58 22.06 10.37 25.04
C ASN A 58 22.31 11.57 25.96
N PHE A 59 21.57 12.66 25.81
CA PHE A 59 21.58 13.77 26.76
C PHE A 59 21.12 13.32 28.16
N LYS A 60 19.99 12.62 28.27
CA LYS A 60 19.49 12.08 29.55
C LYS A 60 20.49 11.13 30.22
N PHE A 61 21.26 10.41 29.43
CA PHE A 61 22.36 9.57 29.92
C PHE A 61 23.66 10.30 30.21
N LYS A 62 23.70 11.64 30.07
CA LYS A 62 24.92 12.46 30.20
C LYS A 62 26.06 12.01 29.25
N SER A 63 25.70 11.45 28.10
CA SER A 63 26.62 10.99 27.04
C SER A 63 26.76 12.00 25.91
N LEU A 64 25.94 13.05 25.89
CA LEU A 64 25.96 14.13 24.93
C LEU A 64 25.73 15.46 25.63
N ASP A 65 26.50 16.49 25.23
CA ASP A 65 26.36 17.86 25.75
C ASP A 65 24.97 18.45 25.45
N LYS A 66 24.49 19.33 26.34
CA LYS A 66 23.17 19.96 26.23
C LYS A 66 23.01 20.78 24.95
N LYS A 67 23.99 21.64 24.63
CA LYS A 67 23.95 22.54 23.46
C LYS A 67 23.98 21.72 22.17
N ILE A 68 24.87 20.71 22.10
CA ILE A 68 24.98 19.80 20.95
C ILE A 68 23.68 19.01 20.77
N SER A 69 23.12 18.45 21.85
CA SER A 69 21.86 17.70 21.80
C SER A 69 20.70 18.55 21.27
N GLN A 70 20.57 19.80 21.80
CA GLN A 70 19.51 20.72 21.36
C GLN A 70 19.65 21.10 19.87
N ALA A 71 20.87 21.34 19.39
CA ALA A 71 21.13 21.65 17.99
C ALA A 71 20.80 20.45 17.07
N ILE A 72 21.15 19.23 17.46
CA ILE A 72 20.80 17.99 16.73
C ILE A 72 19.28 17.82 16.71
N ILE A 73 18.58 18.00 17.83
CA ILE A 73 17.11 17.91 17.90
C ILE A 73 16.46 18.91 16.94
N LYS A 74 16.90 20.17 16.95
CA LYS A 74 16.36 21.21 16.06
C LYS A 74 16.63 20.90 14.59
N ALA A 75 17.84 20.50 14.24
CA ALA A 75 18.18 20.09 12.87
C ALA A 75 17.37 18.86 12.41
N SER A 76 17.20 17.87 13.28
CA SER A 76 16.36 16.70 12.99
C SER A 76 14.90 17.09 12.75
N ASP A 77 14.33 18.02 13.54
CA ASP A 77 12.97 18.54 13.34
C ASP A 77 12.81 19.23 11.97
N GLU A 78 13.83 19.93 11.52
CA GLU A 78 13.82 20.58 10.21
C GLU A 78 13.85 19.55 9.07
N VAL A 79 14.60 18.44 9.21
CA VAL A 79 14.57 17.31 8.26
C VAL A 79 13.22 16.60 8.26
N ILE A 80 12.66 16.30 9.43
CA ILE A 80 11.33 15.67 9.56
C ILE A 80 10.25 16.49 8.86
N LYS A 81 10.35 17.82 8.92
CA LYS A 81 9.43 18.77 8.27
C LYS A 81 9.67 18.96 6.76
N GLY A 82 10.65 18.27 6.18
CA GLY A 82 10.95 18.32 4.74
C GLY A 82 11.75 19.55 4.28
N LYS A 83 12.32 20.37 5.20
CA LYS A 83 13.06 21.58 4.81
C LYS A 83 14.33 21.29 4.00
N PHE A 84 14.83 20.05 4.06
CA PHE A 84 16.08 19.66 3.43
C PHE A 84 15.94 18.51 2.43
N ASP A 85 14.74 18.30 1.85
CA ASP A 85 14.46 17.18 0.96
C ASP A 85 15.45 17.11 -0.22
N ASN A 86 15.88 18.27 -0.76
CA ASN A 86 16.86 18.37 -1.83
C ASN A 86 18.32 18.03 -1.43
N HIS A 87 18.55 17.66 -0.18
CA HIS A 87 19.86 17.26 0.35
C HIS A 87 20.01 15.75 0.55
N PHE A 88 19.06 14.97 0.03
CA PHE A 88 19.05 13.50 0.09
C PHE A 88 19.02 12.88 -1.33
N PRO A 89 20.14 13.01 -2.08
CA PRO A 89 20.19 12.64 -3.49
C PRO A 89 20.53 11.17 -3.76
N LEU A 90 20.67 10.34 -2.72
CA LEU A 90 21.18 8.98 -2.87
C LEU A 90 20.16 8.04 -3.50
N LYS A 91 20.67 7.11 -4.32
CA LYS A 91 19.88 6.08 -4.98
C LYS A 91 19.54 4.93 -4.05
N VAL A 92 18.45 4.21 -4.36
CA VAL A 92 18.13 2.94 -3.68
C VAL A 92 19.23 1.91 -3.90
N TRP A 93 19.85 1.90 -5.08
CA TRP A 93 20.94 0.98 -5.47
C TRP A 93 22.26 1.43 -4.88
N GLN A 94 22.47 1.12 -3.60
CA GLN A 94 23.62 1.49 -2.79
C GLN A 94 24.07 0.30 -1.95
N THR A 95 24.93 0.53 -0.93
CA THR A 95 25.27 -0.53 0.03
C THR A 95 24.00 -1.09 0.69
N GLY A 96 23.90 -2.40 0.71
CA GLY A 96 22.67 -3.10 1.11
C GLY A 96 22.26 -2.94 2.58
N SER A 97 23.18 -2.50 3.44
CA SER A 97 22.88 -2.11 4.82
C SER A 97 22.16 -0.76 4.94
N GLY A 98 22.26 0.11 3.91
CA GLY A 98 21.76 1.48 3.94
C GLY A 98 22.71 2.47 4.62
N THR A 99 23.99 2.11 4.82
CA THR A 99 24.98 2.97 5.52
C THR A 99 25.16 4.32 4.86
N GLN A 100 25.18 4.39 3.54
CA GLN A 100 25.32 5.66 2.83
C GLN A 100 24.15 6.59 3.12
N THR A 101 22.93 6.09 3.12
CA THR A 101 21.73 6.87 3.49
C THR A 101 21.77 7.32 4.96
N ASN A 102 22.11 6.44 5.89
CA ASN A 102 22.27 6.81 7.29
C ASN A 102 23.31 7.91 7.46
N MET A 103 24.45 7.81 6.75
CA MET A 103 25.49 8.83 6.79
C MET A 103 25.05 10.13 6.12
N ASN A 104 24.30 10.07 5.03
CA ASN A 104 23.72 11.27 4.42
C ASN A 104 22.86 12.05 5.42
N VAL A 105 21.99 11.37 6.17
CA VAL A 105 21.18 12.01 7.22
C VAL A 105 22.07 12.53 8.36
N ASN A 106 23.07 11.77 8.79
CA ASN A 106 24.03 12.21 9.81
C ASN A 106 24.77 13.48 9.38
N GLU A 107 25.26 13.53 8.15
CA GLU A 107 26.00 14.67 7.59
C GLU A 107 25.11 15.91 7.47
N VAL A 108 23.90 15.78 6.95
CA VAL A 108 22.94 16.90 6.84
C VAL A 108 22.58 17.44 8.24
N ILE A 109 22.23 16.59 9.18
CA ILE A 109 21.89 17.00 10.55
C ILE A 109 23.10 17.62 11.24
N SER A 110 24.29 17.04 11.08
CA SER A 110 25.52 17.57 11.67
C SER A 110 25.86 18.96 11.14
N ASN A 111 25.86 19.15 9.83
CA ASN A 111 26.17 20.43 9.20
C ASN A 111 25.13 21.51 9.57
N ARG A 112 23.85 21.14 9.64
CA ARG A 112 22.81 22.08 10.10
C ARG A 112 22.94 22.42 11.58
N ALA A 113 23.29 21.44 12.42
CA ALA A 113 23.53 21.69 13.85
C ALA A 113 24.78 22.56 14.08
N ILE A 114 25.83 22.40 13.27
CA ILE A 114 27.01 23.27 13.26
C ILE A 114 26.62 24.72 12.96
N GLU A 115 25.83 24.93 11.91
CA GLU A 115 25.35 26.24 11.52
C GLU A 115 24.45 26.88 12.62
N ILE A 116 23.55 26.10 13.24
CA ILE A 116 22.72 26.56 14.38
C ILE A 116 23.59 27.06 15.54
N LEU A 117 24.77 26.46 15.74
CA LEU A 117 25.73 26.83 16.80
C LEU A 117 26.76 27.88 16.36
N GLY A 118 26.58 28.47 15.15
CA GLY A 118 27.47 29.51 14.62
C GLY A 118 28.82 29.01 14.10
N GLY A 119 28.93 27.68 13.86
CA GLY A 119 30.13 27.08 13.30
C GLY A 119 30.16 27.05 11.77
N LYS A 120 31.29 26.62 11.19
CA LYS A 120 31.50 26.54 9.74
C LYS A 120 31.05 25.17 9.23
N ILE A 121 30.10 25.13 8.29
CA ILE A 121 29.63 23.89 7.61
C ILE A 121 30.81 23.11 7.05
N GLY A 122 30.82 21.79 7.25
CA GLY A 122 31.88 20.87 6.83
C GLY A 122 33.07 20.77 7.80
N SER A 123 33.10 21.58 8.87
CA SER A 123 34.20 21.56 9.86
C SER A 123 34.17 20.35 10.80
N LYS A 124 33.01 19.67 10.91
CA LYS A 124 32.74 18.63 11.93
C LYS A 124 32.87 19.13 13.39
N LYS A 125 32.87 20.43 13.57
CA LYS A 125 32.97 21.10 14.89
C LYS A 125 31.94 22.21 14.97
N PRO A 126 31.20 22.35 16.10
CA PRO A 126 31.26 21.54 17.32
C PRO A 126 30.46 20.21 17.25
N VAL A 127 29.80 19.89 16.14
CA VAL A 127 29.01 18.67 15.96
C VAL A 127 29.65 17.74 14.94
N HIS A 128 29.92 16.49 15.35
CA HIS A 128 30.49 15.47 14.45
C HIS A 128 29.38 14.48 14.01
N PRO A 129 29.31 14.08 12.72
CA PRO A 129 28.24 13.20 12.24
C PRO A 129 28.24 11.81 12.90
N ASN A 130 29.42 11.22 13.15
CA ASN A 130 29.51 9.91 13.79
C ASN A 130 29.51 10.01 15.33
N ASP A 131 30.31 10.90 15.92
CA ASP A 131 30.54 10.91 17.38
C ASP A 131 29.33 11.51 18.14
N HIS A 132 28.56 12.38 17.50
CA HIS A 132 27.43 13.07 18.12
C HIS A 132 26.08 12.64 17.52
N VAL A 133 25.87 12.79 16.20
CA VAL A 133 24.58 12.49 15.56
C VAL A 133 24.30 10.99 15.58
N ASN A 134 25.30 10.17 15.29
CA ASN A 134 25.18 8.70 15.27
C ASN A 134 25.52 8.03 16.61
N LYS A 135 25.71 8.79 17.68
CA LYS A 135 26.10 8.25 18.99
C LYS A 135 25.14 7.17 19.49
N SER A 136 25.71 6.06 20.01
CA SER A 136 24.99 4.89 20.50
C SER A 136 24.14 4.16 19.43
N GLN A 137 24.52 4.28 18.16
CA GLN A 137 23.83 3.71 17.03
C GLN A 137 24.79 3.03 16.04
N SER A 138 24.26 2.09 15.27
CA SER A 138 24.85 1.59 14.02
C SER A 138 23.81 1.77 12.91
N THR A 139 24.24 1.79 11.65
CA THR A 139 23.29 1.69 10.55
C THR A 139 22.48 0.38 10.63
N ASN A 140 23.12 -0.67 11.16
CA ASN A 140 22.53 -2.01 11.19
C ASN A 140 21.25 -2.08 12.03
N ASP A 141 21.14 -1.32 13.11
CA ASP A 141 19.93 -1.19 13.92
C ASP A 141 19.08 0.02 13.52
N THR A 142 19.68 1.10 13.02
CA THR A 142 18.97 2.34 12.65
C THR A 142 18.14 2.18 11.38
N TYR A 143 18.70 1.58 10.33
CA TYR A 143 18.02 1.50 9.04
C TYR A 143 16.78 0.59 9.07
N PRO A 144 16.82 -0.65 9.62
CA PRO A 144 15.62 -1.46 9.77
C PRO A 144 14.57 -0.79 10.69
N SER A 145 15.01 -0.14 11.79
CA SER A 145 14.10 0.64 12.63
C SER A 145 13.44 1.78 11.85
N ALA A 146 14.18 2.47 10.99
CA ALA A 146 13.63 3.53 10.13
C ALA A 146 12.62 3.00 9.11
N ILE A 147 12.85 1.83 8.50
CA ILE A 147 11.85 1.18 7.63
C ILE A 147 10.56 0.91 8.42
N HIS A 148 10.68 0.30 9.60
CA HIS A 148 9.52 0.02 10.45
C HIS A 148 8.74 1.30 10.82
N ILE A 149 9.45 2.38 11.18
CA ILE A 149 8.85 3.67 11.53
C ILE A 149 8.15 4.29 10.32
N ALA A 150 8.81 4.39 9.17
CA ALA A 150 8.27 4.98 7.95
C ALA A 150 7.01 4.23 7.49
N VAL A 151 7.10 2.92 7.38
CA VAL A 151 5.99 2.06 6.96
C VAL A 151 4.80 2.16 7.93
N ALA A 152 5.06 2.14 9.23
CA ALA A 152 3.98 2.21 10.21
C ALA A 152 3.27 3.57 10.18
N ILE A 153 3.99 4.67 10.00
CA ILE A 153 3.41 6.01 9.84
C ILE A 153 2.55 6.06 8.58
N ASP A 154 3.09 5.68 7.42
CA ASP A 154 2.38 5.76 6.15
C ASP A 154 1.16 4.85 6.09
N VAL A 155 1.23 3.64 6.65
CA VAL A 155 0.06 2.76 6.76
C VAL A 155 -1.05 3.42 7.61
N LYS A 156 -0.69 4.07 8.72
CA LYS A 156 -1.67 4.70 9.62
C LYS A 156 -2.23 6.00 9.07
N GLU A 157 -1.41 6.80 8.39
CA GLU A 157 -1.78 8.15 7.95
C GLU A 157 -2.31 8.21 6.51
N ARG A 158 -1.97 7.22 5.66
CA ARG A 158 -2.38 7.19 4.25
C ARG A 158 -3.24 5.96 3.90
N LEU A 159 -2.68 4.74 4.04
CA LEU A 159 -3.35 3.53 3.52
C LEU A 159 -4.63 3.18 4.28
N LEU A 160 -4.62 3.16 5.60
CA LEU A 160 -5.82 2.84 6.37
C LEU A 160 -6.95 3.86 6.20
N PRO A 161 -6.70 5.18 6.16
CA PRO A 161 -7.72 6.17 5.81
C PRO A 161 -8.32 5.96 4.42
N SER A 162 -7.50 5.73 3.38
CA SER A 162 -7.99 5.49 2.02
C SER A 162 -8.82 4.20 1.92
N LEU A 163 -8.42 3.13 2.63
CA LEU A 163 -9.20 1.88 2.72
C LEU A 163 -10.54 2.06 3.43
N LYS A 164 -10.60 2.84 4.50
CA LYS A 164 -11.86 3.17 5.20
C LYS A 164 -12.79 3.99 4.31
N LEU A 165 -12.23 4.90 3.49
CA LEU A 165 -13.00 5.64 2.50
C LEU A 165 -13.61 4.67 1.47
N LEU A 166 -12.84 3.70 0.97
CA LEU A 166 -13.31 2.67 0.04
C LEU A 166 -14.38 1.78 0.66
N GLU A 167 -14.15 1.29 1.88
CA GLU A 167 -15.12 0.48 2.63
C GLU A 167 -16.46 1.19 2.77
N LYS A 168 -16.43 2.47 3.18
CA LYS A 168 -17.63 3.30 3.32
C LYS A 168 -18.38 3.46 2.01
N GLU A 169 -17.69 3.76 0.90
CA GLU A 169 -18.34 3.95 -0.40
C GLU A 169 -18.95 2.65 -0.93
N LEU A 170 -18.28 1.51 -0.74
CA LEU A 170 -18.86 0.21 -1.09
C LEU A 170 -20.12 -0.10 -0.28
N ALA A 171 -20.14 0.23 1.03
CA ALA A 171 -21.35 0.08 1.85
C ALA A 171 -22.51 0.95 1.34
N VAL A 172 -22.23 2.17 0.86
CA VAL A 172 -23.23 3.03 0.21
C VAL A 172 -23.78 2.34 -1.04
N LYS A 173 -22.91 1.73 -1.89
CA LYS A 173 -23.38 0.99 -3.09
C LYS A 173 -24.19 -0.25 -2.74
N VAL A 174 -23.82 -0.99 -1.71
CA VAL A 174 -24.62 -2.13 -1.19
C VAL A 174 -26.05 -1.68 -0.92
N THR A 175 -26.22 -0.58 -0.18
CA THR A 175 -27.53 -0.05 0.18
C THR A 175 -28.29 0.48 -1.03
N LYS A 176 -27.61 1.26 -1.89
CA LYS A 176 -28.22 1.85 -3.09
C LYS A 176 -28.71 0.81 -4.09
N PHE A 177 -28.02 -0.31 -4.22
CA PHE A 177 -28.29 -1.36 -5.19
C PHE A 177 -29.05 -2.57 -4.62
N LYS A 178 -29.46 -2.53 -3.36
CA LYS A 178 -30.04 -3.66 -2.63
C LYS A 178 -31.27 -4.30 -3.32
N ASN A 179 -32.07 -3.50 -4.04
CA ASN A 179 -33.31 -3.95 -4.67
C ASN A 179 -33.19 -4.18 -6.18
N ILE A 180 -32.03 -4.03 -6.78
CA ILE A 180 -31.79 -4.19 -8.21
C ILE A 180 -31.45 -5.65 -8.47
N VAL A 181 -32.45 -6.44 -8.90
CA VAL A 181 -32.27 -7.84 -9.28
C VAL A 181 -31.62 -7.92 -10.64
N LYS A 182 -30.58 -8.71 -10.77
CA LYS A 182 -29.84 -8.94 -11.99
C LYS A 182 -29.51 -10.42 -12.18
N ILE A 183 -29.12 -10.80 -13.39
CA ILE A 183 -28.57 -12.14 -13.62
C ILE A 183 -27.20 -12.29 -12.97
N GLY A 184 -27.00 -13.40 -12.25
CA GLY A 184 -25.68 -13.81 -11.81
C GLY A 184 -24.85 -14.40 -12.94
N ARG A 185 -23.52 -14.44 -12.80
CA ARG A 185 -22.62 -15.10 -13.75
C ARG A 185 -21.60 -15.94 -13.03
N THR A 186 -21.47 -17.18 -13.47
CA THR A 186 -20.37 -18.08 -13.09
C THR A 186 -19.71 -18.54 -14.38
N HIS A 187 -18.38 -18.63 -14.43
CA HIS A 187 -17.63 -18.89 -15.68
C HIS A 187 -17.91 -17.87 -16.81
N LEU A 188 -18.34 -16.66 -16.48
CA LEU A 188 -18.87 -15.66 -17.39
C LEU A 188 -20.17 -16.07 -18.12
N GLN A 189 -20.75 -17.21 -17.75
CA GLN A 189 -22.03 -17.72 -18.27
C GLN A 189 -23.19 -17.29 -17.34
N ASP A 190 -24.38 -17.20 -17.90
CA ASP A 190 -25.59 -16.88 -17.13
C ASP A 190 -25.81 -17.90 -16.01
N ALA A 191 -26.12 -17.38 -14.82
CA ALA A 191 -26.45 -18.18 -13.65
C ALA A 191 -27.77 -17.70 -13.03
N THR A 192 -28.08 -18.12 -11.82
CA THR A 192 -29.30 -17.69 -11.11
C THR A 192 -29.24 -16.22 -10.68
N PRO A 193 -30.40 -15.56 -10.48
CA PRO A 193 -30.45 -14.18 -10.06
C PRO A 193 -29.86 -13.91 -8.69
N LEU A 194 -29.31 -12.70 -8.54
CA LEU A 194 -28.97 -12.07 -7.28
C LEU A 194 -29.29 -10.58 -7.37
N THR A 195 -29.19 -9.85 -6.27
CA THR A 195 -29.24 -8.38 -6.36
C THR A 195 -27.85 -7.80 -6.61
N LEU A 196 -27.78 -6.67 -7.31
CA LEU A 196 -26.52 -5.92 -7.48
C LEU A 196 -25.94 -5.51 -6.12
N GLY A 197 -26.82 -5.21 -5.12
CA GLY A 197 -26.38 -4.97 -3.74
C GLY A 197 -25.71 -6.18 -3.10
N GLN A 198 -26.21 -7.40 -3.33
CA GLN A 198 -25.55 -8.63 -2.86
C GLN A 198 -24.15 -8.80 -3.50
N GLN A 199 -24.01 -8.52 -4.80
CA GLN A 199 -22.71 -8.54 -5.47
C GLN A 199 -21.74 -7.55 -4.83
N PHE A 200 -22.16 -6.29 -4.61
CA PHE A 200 -21.32 -5.28 -3.95
C PHE A 200 -21.03 -5.59 -2.47
N SER A 201 -21.92 -6.35 -1.79
CA SER A 201 -21.65 -6.79 -0.40
C SER A 201 -20.44 -7.73 -0.32
N GLY A 202 -20.22 -8.55 -1.35
CA GLY A 202 -19.01 -9.34 -1.47
C GLY A 202 -17.75 -8.48 -1.55
N TYR A 203 -17.77 -7.42 -2.38
CA TYR A 203 -16.65 -6.47 -2.49
C TYR A 203 -16.38 -5.73 -1.19
N HIS A 204 -17.45 -5.25 -0.54
CA HIS A 204 -17.36 -4.61 0.79
C HIS A 204 -16.69 -5.53 1.83
N MET A 205 -17.12 -6.79 1.89
CA MET A 205 -16.55 -7.77 2.83
C MET A 205 -15.07 -8.08 2.54
N GLN A 206 -14.67 -8.15 1.25
CA GLN A 206 -13.27 -8.35 0.86
C GLN A 206 -12.39 -7.22 1.41
N ILE A 207 -12.80 -5.95 1.22
CA ILE A 207 -12.05 -4.79 1.72
C ILE A 207 -12.01 -4.75 3.24
N LYS A 208 -13.14 -4.98 3.91
CA LYS A 208 -13.20 -5.06 5.38
C LYS A 208 -12.23 -6.09 5.95
N ASN A 209 -12.15 -7.25 5.33
CA ASN A 209 -11.22 -8.31 5.74
C ASN A 209 -9.75 -7.93 5.45
N CYS A 210 -9.46 -7.21 4.34
CA CYS A 210 -8.12 -6.72 4.04
C CYS A 210 -7.65 -5.68 5.06
N ILE A 211 -8.52 -4.75 5.47
CA ILE A 211 -8.23 -3.79 6.55
C ILE A 211 -7.79 -4.54 7.82
N LYS A 212 -8.58 -5.53 8.24
CA LYS A 212 -8.26 -6.32 9.44
C LYS A 212 -6.92 -7.04 9.32
N ARG A 213 -6.59 -7.64 8.17
CA ARG A 213 -5.29 -8.31 7.94
C ARG A 213 -4.12 -7.33 8.05
N ILE A 214 -4.26 -6.15 7.44
CA ILE A 214 -3.25 -5.10 7.52
C ILE A 214 -3.06 -4.61 8.96
N GLU A 215 -4.14 -4.38 9.70
CA GLU A 215 -4.07 -3.94 11.11
C GLU A 215 -3.42 -5.00 12.03
N ILE A 216 -3.61 -6.28 11.73
CA ILE A 216 -2.96 -7.37 12.48
C ILE A 216 -1.46 -7.39 12.17
N ALA A 217 -1.08 -7.42 10.89
CA ALA A 217 0.33 -7.48 10.47
C ALA A 217 1.12 -6.23 10.90
N LEU A 218 0.47 -5.06 10.90
CA LEU A 218 1.08 -3.80 11.34
C LEU A 218 1.61 -3.84 12.78
N LYS A 219 1.07 -4.69 13.64
CA LYS A 219 1.48 -4.77 15.06
C LYS A 219 2.94 -5.20 15.22
N GLU A 220 3.45 -6.00 14.30
CA GLU A 220 4.84 -6.46 14.31
C GLU A 220 5.82 -5.34 13.92
N MET A 221 5.37 -4.39 13.09
CA MET A 221 6.17 -3.23 12.69
C MET A 221 6.49 -2.28 13.87
N TYR A 222 5.80 -2.40 14.99
CA TYR A 222 6.08 -1.56 16.17
C TYR A 222 7.28 -2.03 17.00
N PHE A 223 7.90 -3.17 16.67
CA PHE A 223 9.13 -3.61 17.30
C PHE A 223 10.36 -3.06 16.57
N LEU A 224 11.26 -2.41 17.31
CA LEU A 224 12.41 -1.72 16.75
C LEU A 224 13.72 -2.45 17.08
N ALA A 225 14.56 -2.62 16.06
CA ALA A 225 15.92 -3.11 16.19
C ALA A 225 16.83 -2.15 16.99
N GLN A 226 16.46 -0.87 17.06
CA GLN A 226 17.27 0.20 17.63
C GLN A 226 17.75 -0.12 19.03
N GLY A 227 19.05 0.10 19.26
CA GLY A 227 19.77 -0.27 20.47
C GLY A 227 20.52 -1.60 20.38
N GLY A 228 20.36 -2.38 19.30
CA GLY A 228 21.17 -3.57 19.02
C GLY A 228 22.56 -3.25 18.49
N THR A 229 22.75 -2.05 17.95
CA THR A 229 23.96 -1.55 17.33
C THR A 229 24.48 -2.43 16.17
N ALA A 230 25.73 -2.89 16.22
CA ALA A 230 26.40 -3.53 15.09
C ALA A 230 25.82 -4.92 14.74
N VAL A 231 25.59 -5.77 15.75
CA VAL A 231 25.23 -7.19 15.59
C VAL A 231 24.10 -7.66 16.52
N GLY A 232 23.54 -6.77 17.35
CA GLY A 232 22.45 -7.10 18.29
C GLY A 232 22.86 -7.05 19.77
N THR A 233 24.15 -6.94 20.09
CA THR A 233 24.67 -6.94 21.47
C THR A 233 24.50 -5.61 22.19
N GLY A 234 24.25 -4.51 21.45
CA GLY A 234 24.15 -3.16 22.02
C GLY A 234 25.51 -2.57 22.44
N ILE A 235 26.60 -3.02 21.84
CA ILE A 235 27.95 -2.49 22.13
C ILE A 235 27.98 -0.96 21.96
N ASN A 236 28.71 -0.28 22.84
CA ASN A 236 28.85 1.19 22.91
C ASN A 236 27.54 1.93 23.28
N THR A 237 26.51 1.24 23.81
CA THR A 237 25.34 1.86 24.41
C THR A 237 25.38 1.77 25.95
N LYS A 238 24.58 2.59 26.62
CA LYS A 238 24.32 2.43 28.06
C LYS A 238 23.14 1.49 28.28
N LYS A 239 23.15 0.71 29.35
CA LYS A 239 22.07 -0.21 29.73
C LYS A 239 20.69 0.50 29.69
N GLY A 240 19.73 -0.06 28.96
CA GLY A 240 18.39 0.49 28.82
C GLY A 240 18.26 1.57 27.73
N PHE A 241 19.30 1.81 26.92
CA PHE A 241 19.21 2.73 25.78
C PHE A 241 18.11 2.30 24.79
N ASP A 242 18.04 1.02 24.48
CA ASP A 242 17.05 0.41 23.59
C ASP A 242 15.59 0.70 23.99
N LYS A 243 15.27 0.52 25.27
CA LYS A 243 13.94 0.81 25.82
C LYS A 243 13.62 2.31 25.80
N LYS A 244 14.61 3.13 26.18
CA LYS A 244 14.41 4.59 26.25
C LYS A 244 14.28 5.22 24.86
N ILE A 245 15.05 4.79 23.87
CA ILE A 245 14.95 5.34 22.52
C ILE A 245 13.62 4.93 21.87
N ALA A 246 13.17 3.70 22.03
CA ALA A 246 11.86 3.27 21.54
C ALA A 246 10.71 4.07 22.19
N LEU A 247 10.82 4.39 23.49
CA LEU A 247 9.86 5.23 24.19
C LEU A 247 9.85 6.68 23.66
N GLU A 248 11.02 7.27 23.35
CA GLU A 248 11.06 8.61 22.75
C GLU A 248 10.50 8.60 21.31
N ILE A 249 10.77 7.56 20.50
CA ILE A 249 10.16 7.39 19.17
C ILE A 249 8.63 7.27 19.29
N LYS A 250 8.13 6.49 20.27
CA LYS A 250 6.69 6.42 20.57
C LYS A 250 6.08 7.80 20.87
N LYS A 251 6.77 8.65 21.66
CA LYS A 251 6.29 10.01 21.99
C LYS A 251 6.28 10.93 20.76
N ILE A 252 7.31 10.86 19.93
CA ILE A 252 7.46 11.69 18.73
C ILE A 252 6.38 11.33 17.69
N THR A 253 6.17 10.04 17.45
CA THR A 253 5.27 9.54 16.40
C THR A 253 3.83 9.32 16.87
N LYS A 254 3.60 9.26 18.18
CA LYS A 254 2.33 8.85 18.81
C LYS A 254 1.89 7.41 18.45
N LEU A 255 2.76 6.61 17.87
CA LEU A 255 2.53 5.20 17.54
C LEU A 255 3.16 4.30 18.62
N PRO A 256 2.65 3.09 18.87
CA PRO A 256 3.02 2.27 20.03
C PRO A 256 4.35 1.52 19.85
N PHE A 257 5.38 2.21 19.34
CA PHE A 257 6.71 1.63 19.17
C PHE A 257 7.31 1.18 20.48
N ARG A 258 8.03 0.06 20.42
CA ARG A 258 8.72 -0.59 21.54
C ARG A 258 10.00 -1.28 21.07
N THR A 259 10.88 -1.55 21.99
CA THR A 259 12.11 -2.29 21.69
C THR A 259 11.78 -3.73 21.30
N ALA A 260 12.41 -4.26 20.26
CA ALA A 260 12.26 -5.66 19.88
C ALA A 260 12.76 -6.59 21.00
N PRO A 261 12.05 -7.70 21.27
CA PRO A 261 12.42 -8.64 22.33
C PRO A 261 13.76 -9.32 22.04
N ASN A 262 14.09 -9.55 20.78
CA ASN A 262 15.36 -10.08 20.32
C ASN A 262 15.99 -9.11 19.29
N LYS A 263 17.19 -8.60 19.59
CA LYS A 263 17.89 -7.65 18.72
C LYS A 263 18.64 -8.34 17.59
N PHE A 264 19.00 -9.59 17.74
CA PHE A 264 19.71 -10.36 16.71
C PHE A 264 18.76 -10.65 15.54
N GLU A 265 17.55 -11.09 15.84
CA GLU A 265 16.50 -11.26 14.85
C GLU A 265 16.13 -9.93 14.19
N ALA A 266 15.83 -8.89 14.97
CA ALA A 266 15.32 -7.62 14.46
C ALA A 266 16.34 -6.86 13.56
N LEU A 267 17.66 -7.13 13.66
CA LEU A 267 18.67 -6.56 12.78
C LEU A 267 18.78 -7.28 11.43
N ALA A 268 18.73 -8.60 11.46
CA ALA A 268 19.10 -9.48 10.34
C ALA A 268 17.88 -10.01 9.56
N SER A 269 16.74 -10.06 10.20
CA SER A 269 15.52 -10.66 9.65
C SER A 269 14.44 -9.62 9.38
N HIS A 270 13.60 -9.87 8.35
CA HIS A 270 12.59 -8.93 7.89
C HIS A 270 11.21 -9.57 7.72
N GLU A 271 10.93 -10.65 8.43
CA GLU A 271 9.65 -11.36 8.39
C GLU A 271 8.44 -10.46 8.72
N PRO A 272 8.51 -9.50 9.67
CA PRO A 272 7.42 -8.55 9.90
C PRO A 272 7.06 -7.73 8.65
N ILE A 273 8.09 -7.36 7.85
CA ILE A 273 7.89 -6.63 6.59
C ILE A 273 7.28 -7.55 5.53
N VAL A 274 7.76 -8.79 5.41
CA VAL A 274 7.21 -9.80 4.48
C VAL A 274 5.74 -10.07 4.81
N ASN A 275 5.40 -10.24 6.09
CA ASN A 275 4.03 -10.46 6.55
C ASN A 275 3.11 -9.29 6.19
N LEU A 276 3.50 -8.06 6.48
CA LEU A 276 2.71 -6.88 6.13
C LEU A 276 2.60 -6.69 4.61
N SER A 277 3.67 -6.93 3.86
CA SER A 277 3.67 -6.95 2.39
C SER A 277 2.75 -8.03 1.84
N GLY A 278 2.66 -9.20 2.49
CA GLY A 278 1.69 -10.25 2.16
C GLY A 278 0.23 -9.82 2.35
N ALA A 279 -0.03 -8.98 3.37
CA ALA A 279 -1.35 -8.37 3.55
C ALA A 279 -1.67 -7.36 2.42
N PHE A 280 -0.68 -6.57 1.95
CA PHE A 280 -0.83 -5.71 0.78
C PHE A 280 -1.05 -6.51 -0.51
N ASN A 281 -0.34 -7.60 -0.69
CA ASN A 281 -0.56 -8.54 -1.80
C ASN A 281 -1.99 -9.08 -1.81
N THR A 282 -2.52 -9.49 -0.65
CA THR A 282 -3.91 -9.93 -0.50
C THR A 282 -4.90 -8.82 -0.85
N LEU A 283 -4.62 -7.57 -0.46
CA LEU A 283 -5.42 -6.41 -0.86
C LEU A 283 -5.38 -6.19 -2.38
N ALA A 284 -4.19 -6.28 -2.99
CA ALA A 284 -4.03 -6.13 -4.44
C ALA A 284 -4.85 -7.19 -5.21
N VAL A 285 -4.87 -8.44 -4.75
CA VAL A 285 -5.71 -9.50 -5.33
C VAL A 285 -7.21 -9.15 -5.24
N ALA A 286 -7.67 -8.66 -4.09
CA ALA A 286 -9.06 -8.24 -3.91
C ALA A 286 -9.42 -7.04 -4.82
N MET A 287 -8.57 -6.02 -4.87
CA MET A 287 -8.77 -4.83 -5.71
C MET A 287 -8.75 -5.17 -7.20
N MET A 288 -7.87 -6.06 -7.64
CA MET A 288 -7.80 -6.57 -9.01
C MET A 288 -9.15 -7.19 -9.42
N LYS A 289 -9.71 -8.07 -8.58
CA LYS A 289 -11.00 -8.70 -8.83
C LYS A 289 -12.13 -7.67 -8.87
N ILE A 290 -12.22 -6.77 -7.90
CA ILE A 290 -13.28 -5.75 -7.83
C ILE A 290 -13.23 -4.84 -9.05
N SER A 291 -12.05 -4.36 -9.44
CA SER A 291 -11.87 -3.48 -10.60
C SER A 291 -12.22 -4.16 -11.91
N ASN A 292 -11.83 -5.43 -12.08
CA ASN A 292 -12.18 -6.21 -13.26
C ASN A 292 -13.69 -6.44 -13.37
N ASP A 293 -14.37 -6.81 -12.29
CA ASP A 293 -15.82 -7.01 -12.30
C ASP A 293 -16.56 -5.70 -12.67
N ILE A 294 -16.18 -4.58 -12.07
CA ILE A 294 -16.78 -3.28 -12.38
C ILE A 294 -16.55 -2.91 -13.85
N ARG A 295 -15.32 -3.13 -14.36
CA ARG A 295 -14.97 -2.89 -15.75
C ARG A 295 -15.81 -3.75 -16.72
N PHE A 296 -15.97 -5.05 -16.43
CA PHE A 296 -16.79 -5.94 -17.24
C PHE A 296 -18.28 -5.54 -17.21
N LEU A 297 -18.81 -5.24 -16.04
CA LEU A 297 -20.21 -4.81 -15.90
C LEU A 297 -20.49 -3.46 -16.59
N GLY A 298 -19.47 -2.60 -16.71
CA GLY A 298 -19.55 -1.33 -17.43
C GLY A 298 -19.18 -1.42 -18.92
N SER A 299 -18.91 -2.62 -19.45
CA SER A 299 -18.50 -2.80 -20.85
C SER A 299 -19.62 -2.46 -21.85
N GLY A 300 -19.26 -1.92 -22.99
CA GLY A 300 -20.19 -1.58 -24.06
C GLY A 300 -20.03 -0.14 -24.55
N PRO A 301 -21.09 0.65 -24.66
CA PRO A 301 -22.42 0.56 -24.02
C PRO A 301 -23.46 -0.32 -24.71
N ARG A 302 -23.28 -0.66 -26.00
CA ARG A 302 -24.29 -1.43 -26.75
C ARG A 302 -23.91 -2.89 -26.99
N ALA A 303 -22.61 -3.15 -27.24
CA ALA A 303 -22.10 -4.48 -27.57
C ALA A 303 -21.49 -5.23 -26.36
N GLY A 304 -21.64 -4.70 -25.15
CA GLY A 304 -21.18 -5.32 -23.91
C GLY A 304 -22.29 -5.55 -22.89
N TYR A 305 -21.92 -5.83 -21.66
CA TYR A 305 -22.90 -6.03 -20.58
C TYR A 305 -23.71 -4.77 -20.27
N ALA A 306 -23.04 -3.63 -20.12
CA ALA A 306 -23.64 -2.32 -19.86
C ALA A 306 -24.61 -2.31 -18.67
N GLU A 307 -24.35 -3.13 -17.64
CA GLU A 307 -25.15 -3.14 -16.41
C GLU A 307 -24.80 -1.99 -15.46
N LEU A 308 -23.55 -1.46 -15.59
CA LEU A 308 -23.09 -0.30 -14.85
C LEU A 308 -22.76 0.85 -15.82
N ILE A 309 -23.10 2.06 -15.40
CA ILE A 309 -22.73 3.30 -16.06
C ILE A 309 -21.58 3.91 -15.28
N LEU A 310 -20.39 3.96 -15.92
CA LEU A 310 -19.18 4.53 -15.35
C LEU A 310 -19.17 6.06 -15.53
N PRO A 311 -18.56 6.82 -14.60
CA PRO A 311 -18.34 8.25 -14.80
C PRO A 311 -17.47 8.55 -16.02
N GLU A 312 -17.79 9.62 -16.72
CA GLU A 312 -16.99 10.17 -17.81
C GLU A 312 -16.00 11.17 -17.23
N ASN A 313 -14.72 10.81 -17.17
CA ASN A 313 -13.68 11.67 -16.59
C ASN A 313 -12.83 12.36 -17.64
N GLU A 314 -12.53 11.66 -18.74
CA GLU A 314 -11.69 12.16 -19.84
C GLU A 314 -12.10 11.53 -21.19
N PRO A 315 -11.72 12.13 -22.31
CA PRO A 315 -11.94 11.52 -23.64
C PRO A 315 -11.26 10.14 -23.74
N GLY A 316 -12.04 9.12 -24.08
CA GLY A 316 -11.59 7.73 -24.10
C GLY A 316 -10.84 7.30 -25.37
N SER A 317 -10.82 8.13 -26.43
CA SER A 317 -10.18 7.78 -27.70
C SER A 317 -9.84 9.03 -28.51
N SER A 318 -8.70 8.97 -29.20
CA SER A 318 -8.28 10.03 -30.15
C SER A 318 -9.02 10.00 -31.51
N ILE A 319 -9.65 8.87 -31.84
CA ILE A 319 -10.31 8.66 -33.16
C ILE A 319 -11.76 8.20 -33.09
N MET A 320 -12.27 7.87 -31.88
CA MET A 320 -13.66 7.43 -31.66
C MET A 320 -14.37 8.43 -30.74
N PRO A 321 -15.07 9.45 -31.31
CA PRO A 321 -15.72 10.48 -30.52
C PRO A 321 -16.79 9.89 -29.57
N GLY A 322 -16.82 10.37 -28.33
CA GLY A 322 -17.80 9.91 -27.32
C GLY A 322 -17.51 8.56 -26.67
N LYS A 323 -16.35 7.95 -26.95
CA LYS A 323 -15.95 6.70 -26.28
C LYS A 323 -15.51 6.99 -24.85
N VAL A 324 -16.11 6.29 -23.88
CA VAL A 324 -15.73 6.31 -22.46
C VAL A 324 -15.05 5.00 -22.08
N ASN A 325 -13.87 5.07 -21.47
CA ASN A 325 -13.10 3.90 -21.03
C ASN A 325 -13.18 3.75 -19.51
N PRO A 326 -13.01 2.53 -18.98
CA PRO A 326 -12.98 2.26 -17.53
C PRO A 326 -11.59 2.56 -16.92
N THR A 327 -11.04 3.75 -17.20
CA THR A 327 -9.64 4.11 -16.95
C THR A 327 -9.21 4.01 -15.50
N GLN A 328 -10.10 4.33 -14.56
CA GLN A 328 -9.82 4.17 -13.13
C GLN A 328 -9.67 2.68 -12.75
N CYS A 329 -10.46 1.80 -13.33
CA CYS A 329 -10.31 0.35 -13.13
C CYS A 329 -8.98 -0.15 -13.71
N GLU A 330 -8.59 0.37 -14.87
CA GLU A 330 -7.31 0.01 -15.53
C GLU A 330 -6.12 0.46 -14.67
N ALA A 331 -6.12 1.69 -14.18
CA ALA A 331 -5.08 2.22 -13.30
C ALA A 331 -4.93 1.37 -12.03
N VAL A 332 -6.04 1.03 -11.37
CA VAL A 332 -6.02 0.16 -10.18
C VAL A 332 -5.43 -1.22 -10.50
N THR A 333 -5.77 -1.83 -11.63
CA THR A 333 -5.23 -3.15 -11.99
C THR A 333 -3.73 -3.10 -12.28
N MET A 334 -3.22 -2.02 -12.88
CA MET A 334 -1.77 -1.81 -13.05
C MET A 334 -1.06 -1.63 -11.70
N VAL A 335 -1.63 -0.84 -10.79
CA VAL A 335 -1.11 -0.69 -9.41
C VAL A 335 -1.07 -2.03 -8.69
N CYS A 336 -2.15 -2.81 -8.75
CA CYS A 336 -2.19 -4.15 -8.14
C CYS A 336 -1.08 -5.06 -8.67
N THR A 337 -0.84 -5.05 -9.98
CA THR A 337 0.25 -5.81 -10.61
C THR A 337 1.61 -5.38 -10.05
N ARG A 338 1.84 -4.06 -9.90
CA ARG A 338 3.09 -3.55 -9.33
C ARG A 338 3.27 -3.96 -7.87
N VAL A 339 2.22 -3.89 -7.06
CA VAL A 339 2.26 -4.28 -5.64
C VAL A 339 2.56 -5.77 -5.47
N ILE A 340 1.99 -6.63 -6.31
CA ILE A 340 2.31 -8.06 -6.34
C ILE A 340 3.79 -8.26 -6.67
N GLY A 341 4.33 -7.55 -7.66
CA GLY A 341 5.76 -7.57 -8.00
C GLY A 341 6.65 -7.08 -6.85
N ASN A 342 6.25 -6.04 -6.14
CA ASN A 342 6.96 -5.54 -4.96
C ASN A 342 6.96 -6.57 -3.82
N HIS A 343 5.85 -7.27 -3.58
CA HIS A 343 5.81 -8.35 -2.58
C HIS A 343 6.81 -9.46 -2.91
N THR A 344 6.89 -9.89 -4.15
CA THR A 344 7.88 -10.86 -4.61
C THR A 344 9.30 -10.35 -4.38
N THR A 345 9.58 -9.09 -4.72
CA THR A 345 10.88 -8.45 -4.48
C THR A 345 11.24 -8.45 -2.99
N ILE A 346 10.30 -8.08 -2.12
CA ILE A 346 10.51 -8.05 -0.67
C ILE A 346 10.77 -9.46 -0.13
N THR A 347 10.02 -10.46 -0.58
CA THR A 347 10.18 -11.86 -0.15
C THR A 347 11.57 -12.39 -0.49
N ILE A 348 12.02 -12.19 -1.75
CA ILE A 348 13.36 -12.61 -2.19
C ILE A 348 14.44 -11.85 -1.44
N ALA A 349 14.29 -10.51 -1.31
CA ALA A 349 15.27 -9.68 -0.62
C ALA A 349 15.39 -10.03 0.88
N ALA A 350 14.27 -10.31 1.54
CA ALA A 350 14.25 -10.70 2.96
C ALA A 350 14.91 -12.08 3.20
N SER A 351 14.79 -13.01 2.24
CA SER A 351 15.38 -14.35 2.34
C SER A 351 16.91 -14.36 2.19
N ASN A 352 17.54 -13.23 1.85
CA ASN A 352 19.00 -13.12 1.59
C ASN A 352 19.81 -12.56 2.76
N GLY A 353 19.35 -12.68 4.00
CA GLY A 353 20.15 -12.37 5.19
C GLY A 353 21.24 -13.42 5.43
N HIS A 354 22.44 -12.95 5.82
CA HIS A 354 23.54 -13.82 6.22
C HIS A 354 24.00 -13.44 7.62
N PHE A 355 23.96 -14.41 8.54
CA PHE A 355 24.34 -14.21 9.94
C PHE A 355 23.60 -13.02 10.57
N GLU A 356 24.28 -11.99 11.02
CA GLU A 356 23.73 -10.87 11.79
C GLU A 356 23.26 -9.70 10.92
N LEU A 357 23.24 -9.83 9.57
CA LEU A 357 22.85 -8.73 8.69
C LEU A 357 22.19 -9.19 7.38
N ASN A 358 21.08 -8.56 7.05
CA ASN A 358 20.53 -8.55 5.70
C ASN A 358 21.03 -7.31 4.95
N VAL A 359 21.53 -7.48 3.72
CA VAL A 359 22.09 -6.40 2.89
C VAL A 359 21.20 -6.03 1.68
N PHE A 360 19.89 -6.19 1.81
CA PHE A 360 18.87 -5.80 0.82
C PHE A 360 17.91 -4.72 1.36
N LYS A 361 18.25 -4.11 2.47
CA LYS A 361 17.38 -3.16 3.19
C LYS A 361 16.88 -1.98 2.34
N PRO A 362 17.69 -1.32 1.48
CA PRO A 362 17.22 -0.20 0.68
C PRO A 362 16.11 -0.59 -0.30
N VAL A 363 16.21 -1.74 -0.98
CA VAL A 363 15.17 -2.19 -1.91
C VAL A 363 13.91 -2.67 -1.18
N ILE A 364 14.06 -3.28 0.00
CA ILE A 364 12.93 -3.68 0.86
C ILE A 364 12.14 -2.43 1.27
N GLY A 365 12.82 -1.42 1.81
CA GLY A 365 12.20 -0.17 2.24
C GLY A 365 11.51 0.58 1.11
N HIS A 366 12.18 0.71 -0.05
CA HIS A 366 11.60 1.33 -1.23
C HIS A 366 10.33 0.60 -1.70
N SER A 367 10.37 -0.72 -1.82
CA SER A 367 9.23 -1.51 -2.31
C SER A 367 8.03 -1.43 -1.38
N MET A 368 8.25 -1.34 -0.06
CA MET A 368 7.18 -1.14 0.93
C MET A 368 6.53 0.24 0.78
N ILE A 369 7.32 1.30 0.78
CA ILE A 369 6.81 2.69 0.67
C ILE A 369 6.09 2.88 -0.65
N GLN A 370 6.66 2.42 -1.77
CA GLN A 370 6.00 2.49 -3.09
C GLN A 370 4.65 1.75 -3.09
N SER A 371 4.56 0.60 -2.44
CA SER A 371 3.30 -0.15 -2.37
C SER A 371 2.22 0.60 -1.60
N ILE A 372 2.59 1.25 -0.49
CA ILE A 372 1.67 2.05 0.31
C ILE A 372 1.19 3.27 -0.48
N GLU A 373 2.11 4.00 -1.11
CA GLU A 373 1.82 5.16 -1.94
C GLU A 373 0.84 4.81 -3.07
N LEU A 374 1.20 3.84 -3.90
CA LEU A 374 0.39 3.44 -5.05
C LEU A 374 -0.99 2.92 -4.66
N LEU A 375 -1.10 2.11 -3.61
CA LEU A 375 -2.39 1.62 -3.11
C LEU A 375 -3.25 2.76 -2.58
N SER A 376 -2.68 3.66 -1.78
CA SER A 376 -3.42 4.77 -1.18
C SER A 376 -3.99 5.70 -2.26
N ASP A 377 -3.15 6.16 -3.18
CA ASP A 377 -3.52 7.11 -4.22
C ASP A 377 -4.51 6.50 -5.21
N SER A 378 -4.28 5.24 -5.65
CA SER A 378 -5.20 4.56 -6.56
C SER A 378 -6.57 4.29 -5.94
N ILE A 379 -6.63 3.97 -4.65
CA ILE A 379 -7.89 3.78 -3.93
C ILE A 379 -8.67 5.09 -3.83
N GLU A 380 -8.00 6.19 -3.48
CA GLU A 380 -8.64 7.51 -3.41
C GLU A 380 -9.19 7.96 -4.77
N CYS A 381 -8.39 7.80 -5.84
CA CYS A 381 -8.82 8.08 -7.20
C CYS A 381 -10.00 7.20 -7.61
N PHE A 382 -9.93 5.90 -7.35
CA PHE A 382 -10.99 4.95 -7.67
C PHE A 382 -12.30 5.28 -6.96
N VAL A 383 -12.24 5.62 -5.68
CA VAL A 383 -13.43 6.05 -4.94
C VAL A 383 -13.99 7.35 -5.51
N LYS A 384 -13.15 8.35 -5.72
CA LYS A 384 -13.56 9.69 -6.13
C LYS A 384 -14.10 9.74 -7.56
N TYR A 385 -13.41 9.08 -8.49
CA TYR A 385 -13.65 9.23 -9.93
C TYR A 385 -14.32 8.01 -10.58
N CYS A 386 -14.50 6.90 -9.86
CA CYS A 386 -15.25 5.74 -10.33
C CYS A 386 -16.45 5.47 -9.43
N LEU A 387 -16.24 5.05 -8.17
CA LEU A 387 -17.32 4.54 -7.34
C LEU A 387 -18.39 5.59 -7.03
N LYS A 388 -18.04 6.82 -6.62
CA LYS A 388 -19.04 7.85 -6.26
C LYS A 388 -20.03 8.11 -7.38
N GLY A 389 -19.57 8.20 -8.63
CA GLY A 389 -20.39 8.46 -9.81
C GLY A 389 -21.05 7.22 -10.40
N LEU A 390 -20.70 6.02 -9.95
CA LEU A 390 -21.18 4.76 -10.50
C LEU A 390 -22.70 4.60 -10.35
N LYS A 391 -23.40 4.28 -11.46
CA LYS A 391 -24.84 4.05 -11.51
C LYS A 391 -25.14 2.67 -12.11
N ALA A 392 -26.32 2.14 -11.80
CA ALA A 392 -26.83 0.93 -12.45
C ALA A 392 -27.72 1.33 -13.65
N ASP A 393 -27.52 0.68 -14.79
CA ASP A 393 -28.47 0.73 -15.90
C ASP A 393 -29.60 -0.30 -15.64
N THR A 394 -30.63 0.14 -14.93
CA THR A 394 -31.73 -0.74 -14.53
C THR A 394 -32.53 -1.27 -15.73
N LYS A 395 -32.59 -0.53 -16.84
CA LYS A 395 -33.24 -0.96 -18.08
C LYS A 395 -32.45 -2.13 -18.69
N ARG A 396 -31.13 -1.96 -18.84
CA ARG A 396 -30.28 -3.01 -19.40
C ARG A 396 -30.23 -4.25 -18.51
N ILE A 397 -30.12 -4.05 -17.19
CA ILE A 397 -30.15 -5.13 -16.20
C ILE A 397 -31.47 -5.94 -16.35
N SER A 398 -32.60 -5.27 -16.44
CA SER A 398 -33.89 -5.94 -16.60
C SER A 398 -34.01 -6.71 -17.94
N GLN A 399 -33.49 -6.14 -19.04
CA GLN A 399 -33.47 -6.83 -20.33
C GLN A 399 -32.65 -8.14 -20.25
N LEU A 400 -31.45 -8.09 -19.71
CA LEU A 400 -30.58 -9.25 -19.57
C LEU A 400 -31.16 -10.31 -18.62
N LEU A 401 -31.76 -9.88 -17.52
CA LEU A 401 -32.43 -10.77 -16.57
C LEU A 401 -33.59 -11.52 -17.23
N ASN A 402 -34.46 -10.80 -17.93
CA ASN A 402 -35.66 -11.40 -18.54
C ASN A 402 -35.34 -12.29 -19.75
N SER A 403 -34.22 -12.10 -20.42
CA SER A 403 -33.78 -12.96 -21.51
C SER A 403 -33.04 -14.21 -21.05
N SER A 404 -32.68 -14.31 -19.76
CA SER A 404 -31.89 -15.43 -19.26
C SER A 404 -32.70 -16.72 -19.16
N LEU A 405 -32.17 -17.78 -19.76
CA LEU A 405 -32.74 -19.12 -19.69
C LEU A 405 -32.55 -19.78 -18.32
N MET A 406 -31.64 -19.27 -17.49
CA MET A 406 -31.36 -19.83 -16.16
C MET A 406 -32.44 -19.56 -15.12
N LEU A 407 -33.41 -18.70 -15.45
CA LEU A 407 -34.64 -18.57 -14.66
C LEU A 407 -35.45 -19.89 -14.59
N VAL A 408 -35.24 -20.82 -15.53
CA VAL A 408 -35.83 -22.17 -15.51
C VAL A 408 -35.53 -22.94 -14.23
N THR A 409 -34.45 -22.60 -13.50
CA THR A 409 -34.10 -23.21 -12.22
C THR A 409 -35.25 -23.16 -11.22
N ALA A 410 -36.08 -22.11 -11.25
CA ALA A 410 -37.25 -21.97 -10.40
C ALA A 410 -38.39 -22.96 -10.74
N LEU A 411 -38.41 -23.54 -11.93
CA LEU A 411 -39.39 -24.56 -12.34
C LEU A 411 -38.95 -25.97 -11.89
N ALA A 412 -37.68 -26.23 -11.75
CA ALA A 412 -37.13 -27.56 -11.48
C ALA A 412 -37.77 -28.28 -10.26
N PRO A 413 -38.07 -27.60 -9.13
CA PRO A 413 -38.72 -28.28 -8.00
C PRO A 413 -40.11 -28.83 -8.32
N LYS A 414 -40.82 -28.24 -9.31
CA LYS A 414 -42.16 -28.68 -9.72
C LYS A 414 -42.14 -29.71 -10.85
N ILE A 415 -41.34 -29.44 -11.90
CA ILE A 415 -41.39 -30.22 -13.13
C ILE A 415 -40.25 -31.23 -13.28
N GLY A 416 -39.30 -31.22 -12.34
CA GLY A 416 -38.07 -32.02 -12.40
C GLY A 416 -36.95 -31.38 -13.22
N TYR A 417 -35.71 -31.78 -12.94
CA TYR A 417 -34.49 -31.21 -13.56
C TYR A 417 -34.47 -31.45 -15.09
N ASP A 418 -34.78 -32.66 -15.55
CA ASP A 418 -34.69 -33.02 -16.96
C ASP A 418 -35.69 -32.22 -17.81
N ASN A 419 -36.91 -32.06 -17.34
CA ASN A 419 -37.94 -31.25 -18.02
C ASN A 419 -37.53 -29.76 -18.05
N ALA A 420 -37.01 -29.23 -16.97
CA ALA A 420 -36.49 -27.86 -16.92
C ALA A 420 -35.32 -27.67 -17.92
N SER A 421 -34.38 -28.63 -17.97
CA SER A 421 -33.27 -28.63 -18.94
C SER A 421 -33.76 -28.70 -20.39
N MET A 422 -34.76 -29.56 -20.67
CA MET A 422 -35.36 -29.66 -21.98
C MET A 422 -35.98 -28.33 -22.44
N ILE A 423 -36.76 -27.67 -21.58
CA ILE A 423 -37.37 -26.36 -21.87
C ILE A 423 -36.32 -25.32 -22.19
N ALA A 424 -35.28 -25.19 -21.37
CA ALA A 424 -34.19 -24.22 -21.59
C ALA A 424 -33.44 -24.49 -22.92
N LYS A 425 -33.14 -25.76 -23.23
CA LYS A 425 -32.47 -26.15 -24.47
C LYS A 425 -33.32 -25.86 -25.71
N LYS A 426 -34.64 -26.12 -25.63
CA LYS A 426 -35.58 -25.79 -26.72
C LYS A 426 -35.65 -24.28 -26.92
N ALA A 427 -35.81 -23.51 -25.86
CA ALA A 427 -35.84 -22.05 -25.94
C ALA A 427 -34.56 -21.50 -26.60
N HIS A 428 -33.39 -21.99 -26.20
CA HIS A 428 -32.10 -21.60 -26.82
C HIS A 428 -32.05 -21.96 -28.30
N LYS A 429 -32.37 -23.21 -28.65
CA LYS A 429 -32.33 -23.72 -30.04
C LYS A 429 -33.27 -22.96 -30.97
N ASN A 430 -34.48 -22.64 -30.48
CA ASN A 430 -35.55 -22.02 -31.27
C ASN A 430 -35.49 -20.48 -31.27
N GLY A 431 -34.60 -19.87 -30.46
CA GLY A 431 -34.54 -18.43 -30.27
C GLY A 431 -35.81 -17.86 -29.60
N THR A 432 -36.58 -18.69 -28.89
CA THR A 432 -37.82 -18.33 -28.20
C THR A 432 -37.58 -17.96 -26.74
N SER A 433 -38.57 -17.34 -26.10
CA SER A 433 -38.47 -17.07 -24.65
C SER A 433 -38.65 -18.35 -23.83
N LEU A 434 -38.13 -18.34 -22.61
CA LEU A 434 -38.35 -19.42 -21.66
C LEU A 434 -39.83 -19.65 -21.37
N LYS A 435 -40.63 -18.56 -21.30
CA LYS A 435 -42.09 -18.62 -21.06
C LYS A 435 -42.79 -19.38 -22.19
N GLU A 436 -42.50 -19.03 -23.45
CA GLU A 436 -43.12 -19.68 -24.61
C GLU A 436 -42.84 -21.19 -24.63
N GLU A 437 -41.62 -21.62 -24.42
CA GLU A 437 -41.32 -23.07 -24.44
C GLU A 437 -41.84 -23.81 -23.20
N ALA A 438 -41.90 -23.14 -22.05
CA ALA A 438 -42.54 -23.70 -20.85
C ALA A 438 -44.06 -23.96 -21.06
N LEU A 439 -44.76 -22.99 -21.65
CA LEU A 439 -46.16 -23.14 -21.94
C LEU A 439 -46.43 -24.20 -23.03
N LYS A 440 -45.62 -24.21 -24.11
CA LYS A 440 -45.69 -25.25 -25.17
C LYS A 440 -45.45 -26.66 -24.65
N SER A 441 -44.69 -26.81 -23.58
CA SER A 441 -44.41 -28.11 -22.98
C SER A 441 -45.64 -28.75 -22.30
N GLY A 442 -46.66 -27.95 -21.96
CA GLY A 442 -47.82 -28.38 -21.20
C GLY A 442 -47.56 -28.72 -19.72
N LEU A 443 -46.31 -28.58 -19.24
CA LEU A 443 -45.95 -28.92 -17.88
C LEU A 443 -46.33 -27.84 -16.85
N VAL A 444 -46.55 -26.60 -17.31
CA VAL A 444 -47.03 -25.47 -16.50
C VAL A 444 -47.97 -24.61 -17.33
N ASN A 445 -48.97 -24.06 -16.69
CA ASN A 445 -49.81 -23.02 -17.28
C ASN A 445 -49.23 -21.61 -17.00
N GLU A 446 -49.79 -20.59 -17.65
CA GLU A 446 -49.28 -19.22 -17.53
C GLU A 446 -49.28 -18.69 -16.08
N LYS A 447 -50.38 -18.90 -15.35
CA LYS A 447 -50.48 -18.48 -13.94
C LYS A 447 -49.41 -19.14 -13.04
N GLU A 448 -49.16 -20.43 -13.28
CA GLU A 448 -48.15 -21.20 -12.58
C GLU A 448 -46.74 -20.72 -12.94
N TYR A 449 -46.47 -20.50 -14.23
CA TYR A 449 -45.20 -19.95 -14.70
C TYR A 449 -44.90 -18.62 -14.02
N ASP A 450 -45.80 -17.64 -14.10
CA ASP A 450 -45.59 -16.30 -13.54
C ASP A 450 -45.50 -16.30 -12.00
N ARG A 451 -46.13 -17.28 -11.34
CA ARG A 451 -45.95 -17.48 -9.89
C ARG A 451 -44.61 -18.05 -9.53
N LEU A 452 -44.10 -19.03 -10.29
CA LEU A 452 -42.86 -19.76 -10.01
C LEU A 452 -41.65 -18.96 -10.46
N ILE A 453 -41.69 -18.36 -11.65
CA ILE A 453 -40.59 -17.52 -12.18
C ILE A 453 -40.72 -16.12 -11.61
N ASN A 454 -40.21 -15.97 -10.39
CA ASN A 454 -40.09 -14.68 -9.74
C ASN A 454 -38.62 -14.42 -9.37
N PRO A 455 -37.88 -13.68 -10.21
CA PRO A 455 -36.43 -13.45 -9.97
C PRO A 455 -36.11 -12.86 -8.59
N LYS A 456 -37.00 -12.05 -8.02
CA LYS A 456 -36.83 -11.48 -6.69
C LYS A 456 -36.84 -12.55 -5.59
N LYS A 457 -37.72 -13.56 -5.70
CA LYS A 457 -37.76 -14.68 -4.75
C LYS A 457 -36.56 -15.61 -4.89
N MET A 458 -35.87 -15.61 -6.03
CA MET A 458 -34.68 -16.43 -6.28
C MET A 458 -33.42 -15.86 -5.67
N THR A 459 -33.45 -14.68 -5.04
CA THR A 459 -32.26 -14.01 -4.46
C THR A 459 -32.02 -14.37 -2.99
N HIS A 460 -32.89 -15.18 -2.38
CA HIS A 460 -32.80 -15.61 -0.98
C HIS A 460 -33.24 -17.09 -0.86
N PRO A 461 -32.84 -17.80 0.20
CA PRO A 461 -33.43 -19.10 0.53
C PRO A 461 -34.94 -18.98 0.74
N ASN A 462 -35.69 -20.05 0.37
CA ASN A 462 -37.13 -20.14 0.56
C ASN A 462 -37.45 -20.49 2.01
#